data_7719d9254a3332eac379f801f3de632d
#
_entry.id   7719d9254a3332eac379f801f3de632d
#
_cell.length_a   1.000
_cell.length_b   1.000
_cell.length_c   1.000
_cell.angle_alpha   90.00
_cell.angle_beta   90.00
_cell.angle_gamma   90.00
#
_symmetry.space_group_name_H-M   'P 1'
#
loop_
_entity.id
_entity.type
_entity.pdbx_description
1 polymer ?
#
loop_
_entity_poly.entity_id
_entity_poly.type
_entity_poly.pdbx_seq_one_letter_code
_entity_poly.pdbx_strand_id
1 'polypeptide(L)'
;LYKETIHWISESEDSWKNFLSCMGRLYQLDFLNTCMVYAQRPDASVLAGYDAWLEMDLPVARGSKGIAVFPSKIFGEGVTHVYDIQDVKGQGIRPWNWQVNGTNRRLLARELFPEIYEQEKKFKNSLDAFTRTNVWFMIEEEYEILKSLQKLAVLTGEGQEVKENQITEFLVNSVCYAVESRCGIRDDTLDFSFICGFSENEEVLLSLIHI
;
A
#
# COMPACT_ATOMS: atom_id res chain seq x y z
N LEU A 1 17.07 3.24 8.83
CA LEU A 1 16.16 3.55 7.72
C LEU A 1 14.76 2.97 7.94
N TYR A 2 14.58 1.61 8.05
CA TYR A 2 13.23 1.01 8.22
C TYR A 2 12.49 1.55 9.44
N LYS A 3 13.09 1.52 10.63
CA LYS A 3 12.49 2.04 11.88
C LYS A 3 12.20 3.54 11.82
N GLU A 4 13.08 4.31 11.25
CA GLU A 4 12.88 5.73 11.03
C GLU A 4 11.71 5.99 10.09
N THR A 5 11.57 5.17 9.03
CA THR A 5 10.44 5.28 8.10
C THR A 5 9.12 5.02 8.79
N ILE A 6 9.05 3.98 9.65
CA ILE A 6 7.83 3.70 10.43
C ILE A 6 7.45 4.89 11.30
N HIS A 7 8.42 5.52 11.95
CA HIS A 7 8.17 6.71 12.73
C HIS A 7 7.62 7.85 11.85
N TRP A 8 8.25 8.15 10.72
CA TRP A 8 7.80 9.22 9.82
C TRP A 8 6.40 9.01 9.26
N ILE A 9 6.06 7.79 8.84
CA ILE A 9 4.73 7.53 8.28
C ILE A 9 3.61 7.59 9.33
N SER A 10 3.95 7.51 10.61
CA SER A 10 3.01 7.57 11.73
C SER A 10 2.92 8.94 12.41
N GLU A 11 3.73 9.92 11.99
CA GLU A 11 3.73 11.26 12.59
C GLU A 11 2.44 12.05 12.34
N SER A 12 1.78 11.80 11.22
CA SER A 12 0.55 12.49 10.84
C SER A 12 -0.30 11.68 9.87
N GLU A 13 -1.59 12.01 9.79
CA GLU A 13 -2.48 11.42 8.80
C GLU A 13 -2.00 11.65 7.36
N ASP A 14 -1.45 12.82 7.06
CA ASP A 14 -0.92 13.13 5.74
C ASP A 14 0.31 12.27 5.41
N SER A 15 1.19 12.03 6.38
CA SER A 15 2.33 11.13 6.23
C SER A 15 1.87 9.72 5.93
N TRP A 16 0.85 9.25 6.65
CA TRP A 16 0.24 7.94 6.42
C TRP A 16 -0.41 7.84 5.03
N LYS A 17 -1.22 8.82 4.63
CA LYS A 17 -1.86 8.89 3.30
C LYS A 17 -0.83 8.88 2.16
N ASN A 18 0.27 9.61 2.32
CA ASN A 18 1.36 9.62 1.33
C ASN A 18 2.02 8.25 1.21
N PHE A 19 2.25 7.57 2.31
CA PHE A 19 2.77 6.22 2.34
C PHE A 19 1.80 5.22 1.70
N LEU A 20 0.51 5.27 2.03
CA LEU A 20 -0.54 4.44 1.42
C LEU A 20 -0.64 4.65 -0.09
N SER A 21 -0.47 5.89 -0.56
CA SER A 21 -0.40 6.18 -2.00
C SER A 21 0.80 5.51 -2.67
N CYS A 22 1.93 5.45 -1.98
CA CYS A 22 3.10 4.70 -2.45
C CYS A 22 2.83 3.20 -2.48
N MET A 23 2.24 2.64 -1.41
CA MET A 23 1.80 1.23 -1.37
C MET A 23 0.87 0.89 -2.53
N GLY A 24 -0.13 1.71 -2.79
CA GLY A 24 -1.04 1.52 -3.90
C GLY A 24 -0.33 1.46 -5.27
N ARG A 25 0.71 2.27 -5.48
CA ARG A 25 1.53 2.21 -6.70
C ARG A 25 2.41 0.95 -6.75
N LEU A 26 2.96 0.57 -5.61
CA LEU A 26 3.89 -0.55 -5.45
C LEU A 26 3.20 -1.82 -4.90
N TYR A 27 1.94 -2.01 -5.21
CA TYR A 27 1.04 -3.04 -4.66
C TYR A 27 1.57 -4.48 -4.68
N GLN A 28 2.62 -4.75 -5.44
CA GLN A 28 3.27 -6.07 -5.50
C GLN A 28 4.32 -6.25 -4.39
N LEU A 29 4.76 -5.18 -3.74
CA LEU A 29 5.76 -5.26 -2.69
C LEU A 29 5.11 -5.60 -1.35
N ASP A 30 5.84 -6.35 -0.55
CA ASP A 30 5.55 -6.47 0.87
C ASP A 30 5.76 -5.13 1.59
N PHE A 31 5.21 -5.03 2.79
CA PHE A 31 5.28 -3.80 3.57
C PHE A 31 6.72 -3.36 3.85
N LEU A 32 7.60 -4.29 4.20
CA LEU A 32 9.00 -4.02 4.53
C LEU A 32 9.73 -3.37 3.34
N ASN A 33 9.60 -3.96 2.16
CA ASN A 33 10.19 -3.40 0.94
C ASN A 33 9.53 -2.11 0.52
N THR A 34 8.23 -1.94 0.73
CA THR A 34 7.54 -0.66 0.48
C THR A 34 8.11 0.44 1.37
N CYS A 35 8.33 0.20 2.66
CA CYS A 35 9.00 1.16 3.56
C CYS A 35 10.41 1.50 3.09
N MET A 36 11.19 0.50 2.67
CA MET A 36 12.55 0.73 2.17
C MET A 36 12.56 1.59 0.91
N VAL A 37 11.66 1.32 -0.02
CA VAL A 37 11.51 2.12 -1.24
C VAL A 37 11.02 3.53 -0.92
N TYR A 38 9.96 3.66 -0.11
CA TYR A 38 9.38 4.94 0.25
C TYR A 38 10.40 5.89 0.90
N ALA A 39 11.22 5.38 1.80
CA ALA A 39 12.27 6.16 2.46
C ALA A 39 13.33 6.69 1.50
N GLN A 40 13.58 6.02 0.39
CA GLN A 40 14.63 6.37 -0.57
C GLN A 40 14.09 7.07 -1.80
N ARG A 41 12.86 6.73 -2.20
CA ARG A 41 12.20 7.27 -3.39
C ARG A 41 10.67 7.17 -3.28
N PRO A 42 10.02 8.11 -2.62
CA PRO A 42 8.57 8.07 -2.38
C PRO A 42 7.72 8.16 -3.65
N ASP A 43 8.28 8.64 -4.76
CA ASP A 43 7.64 8.74 -6.09
C ASP A 43 7.87 7.52 -6.99
N ALA A 44 8.55 6.49 -6.52
CA ALA A 44 8.80 5.26 -7.27
C ALA A 44 7.50 4.64 -7.80
N SER A 45 7.57 4.04 -8.99
CA SER A 45 6.38 3.53 -9.69
C SER A 45 6.52 2.13 -10.27
N VAL A 46 7.58 1.85 -11.00
CA VAL A 46 7.88 0.53 -11.57
C VAL A 46 9.33 0.17 -11.28
N LEU A 47 9.52 -0.85 -10.51
CA LEU A 47 10.84 -1.26 -9.99
C LEU A 47 11.28 -2.60 -10.56
N ALA A 48 12.54 -2.67 -10.96
CA ALA A 48 13.17 -3.95 -11.29
C ALA A 48 14.69 -3.92 -10.98
N GLY A 49 15.29 -5.10 -10.89
CA GLY A 49 16.74 -5.24 -10.79
C GLY A 49 17.45 -4.80 -12.07
N TYR A 50 18.74 -4.55 -11.96
CA TYR A 50 19.56 -4.10 -13.08
C TYR A 50 19.49 -5.03 -14.30
N ASP A 51 19.63 -6.34 -14.07
CA ASP A 51 19.63 -7.33 -15.15
C ASP A 51 18.25 -7.44 -15.82
N ALA A 52 17.17 -7.36 -15.05
CA ALA A 52 15.81 -7.36 -15.61
C ALA A 52 15.55 -6.15 -16.51
N TRP A 53 16.06 -4.97 -16.15
CA TRP A 53 15.98 -3.80 -17.03
C TRP A 53 16.81 -3.99 -18.30
N LEU A 54 17.98 -4.60 -18.20
CA LEU A 54 18.83 -4.87 -19.35
C LEU A 54 18.18 -5.87 -20.31
N GLU A 55 17.55 -6.93 -19.80
CA GLU A 55 16.82 -7.93 -20.60
C GLU A 55 15.65 -7.30 -21.39
N MET A 56 15.05 -6.23 -20.85
CA MET A 56 14.00 -5.47 -21.52
C MET A 56 14.52 -4.44 -22.55
N ASP A 57 15.83 -4.40 -22.81
CA ASP A 57 16.48 -3.36 -23.62
C ASP A 57 16.28 -1.94 -23.06
N LEU A 58 16.25 -1.83 -21.74
CA LEU A 58 16.09 -0.60 -20.97
C LEU A 58 17.24 -0.42 -19.98
N PRO A 59 18.49 -0.20 -20.46
CA PRO A 59 19.64 -0.08 -19.57
C PRO A 59 19.48 1.09 -18.58
N VAL A 60 19.89 0.85 -17.36
CA VAL A 60 19.93 1.87 -16.30
C VAL A 60 20.87 3.00 -16.68
N ALA A 61 20.43 4.22 -16.54
CA ALA A 61 21.22 5.40 -16.88
C ALA A 61 22.45 5.52 -15.96
N ARG A 62 23.59 5.89 -16.55
CA ARG A 62 24.82 6.07 -15.78
C ARG A 62 24.62 7.14 -14.70
N GLY A 63 24.97 6.78 -13.45
CA GLY A 63 24.87 7.66 -12.30
C GLY A 63 23.54 7.56 -11.54
N SER A 64 22.59 6.74 -12.02
CA SER A 64 21.38 6.44 -11.24
C SER A 64 21.74 5.75 -9.92
N LYS A 65 21.07 6.14 -8.86
CA LYS A 65 21.24 5.51 -7.54
C LYS A 65 20.26 4.35 -7.41
N GLY A 66 20.79 3.17 -7.13
CA GLY A 66 19.95 2.02 -6.79
C GLY A 66 19.21 2.24 -5.47
N ILE A 67 17.98 1.78 -5.42
CA ILE A 67 17.15 1.75 -4.24
C ILE A 67 17.43 0.43 -3.52
N ALA A 68 17.92 0.48 -2.29
CA ALA A 68 18.20 -0.70 -1.49
C ALA A 68 16.88 -1.38 -1.08
N VAL A 69 16.83 -2.69 -1.27
CA VAL A 69 15.67 -3.53 -0.92
C VAL A 69 16.13 -4.80 -0.21
N PHE A 70 15.22 -5.44 0.49
CA PHE A 70 15.45 -6.79 1.00
C PHE A 70 15.20 -7.83 -0.10
N PRO A 71 15.95 -8.94 -0.10
CA PRO A 71 15.65 -10.06 -0.98
C PRO A 71 14.20 -10.52 -0.82
N SER A 72 13.52 -10.77 -1.91
CA SER A 72 12.11 -11.18 -1.91
C SER A 72 11.79 -12.05 -3.12
N LYS A 73 10.64 -12.70 -3.10
CA LYS A 73 10.16 -13.48 -4.25
C LYS A 73 9.96 -12.63 -5.51
N ILE A 74 9.69 -11.33 -5.34
CA ILE A 74 9.45 -10.40 -6.46
C ILE A 74 10.76 -9.97 -7.10
N PHE A 75 11.76 -9.64 -6.28
CA PHE A 75 13.05 -9.16 -6.77
C PHE A 75 14.08 -10.27 -6.99
N GLY A 76 13.87 -11.45 -6.37
CA GLY A 76 14.85 -12.53 -6.30
C GLY A 76 15.74 -12.43 -5.05
N GLU A 77 16.24 -13.57 -4.58
CA GLU A 77 17.01 -13.65 -3.33
C GLU A 77 18.36 -12.94 -3.37
N GLY A 78 18.94 -12.74 -4.56
CA GLY A 78 20.22 -12.07 -4.75
C GLY A 78 20.13 -10.57 -5.01
N VAL A 79 18.92 -10.02 -5.20
CA VAL A 79 18.75 -8.60 -5.57
C VAL A 79 18.68 -7.76 -4.29
N THR A 80 19.67 -6.89 -4.13
CA THR A 80 19.76 -5.95 -3.01
C THR A 80 19.50 -4.50 -3.42
N HIS A 81 19.47 -4.23 -4.72
CA HIS A 81 19.17 -2.91 -5.28
C HIS A 81 18.27 -3.03 -6.50
N VAL A 82 17.30 -2.13 -6.57
CA VAL A 82 16.40 -1.99 -7.72
C VAL A 82 16.47 -0.56 -8.26
N TYR A 83 15.98 -0.37 -9.47
CA TYR A 83 15.92 0.92 -10.15
C TYR A 83 14.50 1.19 -10.61
N ASP A 84 14.09 2.45 -10.57
CA ASP A 84 12.78 2.86 -11.07
C ASP A 84 12.81 3.05 -12.59
N ILE A 85 11.66 2.91 -13.24
CA ILE A 85 11.49 3.14 -14.68
C ILE A 85 11.99 4.52 -15.14
N GLN A 86 12.04 5.50 -14.23
CA GLN A 86 12.57 6.83 -14.50
C GLN A 86 14.11 6.83 -14.65
N ASP A 87 14.77 5.81 -14.12
CA ASP A 87 16.22 5.67 -14.18
C ASP A 87 16.72 4.96 -15.45
N VAL A 88 15.81 4.42 -16.25
CA VAL A 88 16.20 3.63 -17.43
C VAL A 88 16.09 4.42 -18.72
N LYS A 89 16.92 4.06 -19.69
CA LYS A 89 16.97 4.61 -21.03
C LYS A 89 16.86 3.46 -22.03
N GLY A 90 16.74 3.76 -23.30
CA GLY A 90 16.67 2.76 -24.35
C GLY A 90 15.34 2.81 -25.11
N GLN A 91 15.20 1.86 -26.06
CA GLN A 91 14.03 1.77 -26.96
C GLN A 91 13.20 0.51 -26.70
N GLY A 92 13.50 -0.22 -25.64
CA GLY A 92 12.72 -1.38 -25.22
C GLY A 92 11.27 -1.03 -24.86
N ILE A 93 10.43 -2.05 -24.83
CA ILE A 93 9.02 -1.87 -24.44
C ILE A 93 9.00 -1.53 -22.95
N ARG A 94 8.63 -0.29 -22.64
CA ARG A 94 8.51 0.14 -21.25
C ARG A 94 7.31 -0.53 -20.59
N PRO A 95 7.51 -1.25 -19.48
CA PRO A 95 6.40 -1.73 -18.69
C PRO A 95 5.59 -0.53 -18.21
N TRP A 96 4.29 -0.65 -18.29
CA TRP A 96 3.39 0.41 -17.81
C TRP A 96 2.53 -0.10 -16.66
N ASN A 97 2.31 0.79 -15.75
CA ASN A 97 1.39 0.56 -14.66
C ASN A 97 -0.04 0.73 -15.18
N TRP A 98 -0.90 -0.25 -14.95
CA TRP A 98 -2.31 -0.08 -15.29
C TRP A 98 -2.90 1.11 -14.52
N GLN A 99 -3.74 1.88 -15.18
CA GLN A 99 -4.38 3.05 -14.60
C GLN A 99 -5.88 3.02 -14.85
N VAL A 100 -6.63 3.42 -13.83
CA VAL A 100 -8.04 3.71 -13.97
C VAL A 100 -8.20 5.16 -14.44
N ASN A 101 -8.94 5.35 -15.50
CA ASN A 101 -9.21 6.66 -16.09
C ASN A 101 -10.69 6.83 -16.42
N GLY A 102 -11.09 8.03 -16.85
CA GLY A 102 -12.49 8.33 -17.19
C GLY A 102 -13.12 7.41 -18.22
N THR A 103 -12.31 6.83 -19.13
CA THR A 103 -12.80 5.96 -20.21
C THR A 103 -13.09 4.54 -19.71
N ASN A 104 -12.22 3.97 -18.87
CA ASN A 104 -12.33 2.58 -18.45
C ASN A 104 -13.06 2.38 -17.11
N ARG A 105 -13.25 3.43 -16.29
CA ARG A 105 -13.90 3.34 -14.96
C ARG A 105 -15.23 2.61 -14.98
N ARG A 106 -16.11 3.00 -15.92
CA ARG A 106 -17.46 2.40 -16.01
C ARG A 106 -17.41 0.93 -16.40
N LEU A 107 -16.53 0.59 -17.34
CA LEU A 107 -16.36 -0.79 -17.75
C LEU A 107 -15.84 -1.63 -16.59
N LEU A 108 -14.78 -1.17 -15.92
CA LEU A 108 -14.21 -1.86 -14.76
C LEU A 108 -15.24 -2.07 -13.65
N ALA A 109 -16.05 -1.05 -13.33
CA ALA A 109 -17.08 -1.18 -12.31
C ALA A 109 -18.11 -2.27 -12.66
N ARG A 110 -18.54 -2.33 -13.90
CA ARG A 110 -19.53 -3.32 -14.36
C ARG A 110 -18.96 -4.73 -14.43
N GLU A 111 -17.67 -4.87 -14.70
CA GLU A 111 -17.02 -6.18 -14.80
C GLU A 111 -16.57 -6.72 -13.42
N LEU A 112 -16.07 -5.85 -12.55
CA LEU A 112 -15.50 -6.27 -11.26
C LEU A 112 -16.52 -6.34 -10.13
N PHE A 113 -17.49 -5.43 -10.10
CA PHE A 113 -18.48 -5.35 -9.02
C PHE A 113 -19.87 -4.88 -9.53
N PRO A 114 -20.50 -5.64 -10.46
CA PRO A 114 -21.70 -5.21 -11.18
C PRO A 114 -22.87 -4.90 -10.25
N GLU A 115 -23.12 -5.73 -9.24
CA GLU A 115 -24.27 -5.57 -8.33
C GLU A 115 -24.14 -4.31 -7.47
N ILE A 116 -22.95 -4.08 -6.91
CA ILE A 116 -22.67 -2.89 -6.12
C ILE A 116 -22.75 -1.63 -6.98
N TYR A 117 -22.23 -1.68 -8.22
CA TYR A 117 -22.28 -0.56 -9.14
C TYR A 117 -23.71 -0.20 -9.56
N GLU A 118 -24.58 -1.19 -9.73
CA GLU A 118 -26.00 -0.93 -10.02
C GLU A 118 -26.73 -0.22 -8.88
N GLN A 119 -26.29 -0.40 -7.64
CA GLN A 119 -26.83 0.28 -6.46
C GLN A 119 -26.22 1.68 -6.30
N GLU A 120 -24.91 1.78 -6.30
CA GLU A 120 -24.18 3.02 -6.01
C GLU A 120 -24.15 4.01 -7.17
N LYS A 121 -24.19 3.53 -8.42
CA LYS A 121 -24.12 4.32 -9.66
C LYS A 121 -22.89 5.21 -9.82
N LYS A 122 -21.95 5.19 -8.87
CA LYS A 122 -20.72 5.97 -8.88
C LYS A 122 -19.53 5.04 -8.66
N PHE A 123 -18.50 5.17 -9.49
CA PHE A 123 -17.31 4.33 -9.42
C PHE A 123 -16.63 4.37 -8.04
N LYS A 124 -16.44 5.58 -7.46
CA LYS A 124 -15.83 5.74 -6.16
C LYS A 124 -16.58 4.97 -5.07
N ASN A 125 -17.88 5.20 -4.95
CA ASN A 125 -18.70 4.55 -3.92
C ASN A 125 -18.73 3.04 -4.09
N SER A 126 -18.81 2.57 -5.35
CA SER A 126 -18.80 1.14 -5.65
C SER A 126 -17.47 0.49 -5.31
N LEU A 127 -16.36 1.18 -5.60
CA LEU A 127 -15.02 0.69 -5.27
C LEU A 127 -14.80 0.65 -3.76
N ASP A 128 -15.20 1.70 -3.04
CA ASP A 128 -15.13 1.74 -1.58
C ASP A 128 -15.96 0.62 -0.95
N ALA A 129 -17.23 0.48 -1.32
CA ALA A 129 -18.10 -0.56 -0.81
C ALA A 129 -17.57 -1.97 -1.10
N PHE A 130 -17.07 -2.21 -2.32
CA PHE A 130 -16.46 -3.48 -2.69
C PHE A 130 -15.21 -3.78 -1.87
N THR A 131 -14.32 -2.79 -1.71
CA THR A 131 -13.07 -2.97 -0.98
C THR A 131 -13.35 -3.20 0.50
N ARG A 132 -14.20 -2.40 1.14
CA ARG A 132 -14.59 -2.57 2.55
C ARG A 132 -15.16 -3.95 2.81
N THR A 133 -16.11 -4.39 1.99
CA THR A 133 -16.74 -5.71 2.15
C THR A 133 -15.69 -6.83 2.07
N ASN A 134 -14.77 -6.76 1.12
CA ASN A 134 -13.73 -7.79 0.99
C ASN A 134 -12.72 -7.76 2.14
N VAL A 135 -12.32 -6.58 2.60
CA VAL A 135 -11.38 -6.46 3.73
C VAL A 135 -12.03 -6.97 5.02
N TRP A 136 -13.27 -6.60 5.30
CA TRP A 136 -14.02 -7.14 6.44
C TRP A 136 -14.11 -8.67 6.39
N PHE A 137 -14.46 -9.21 5.25
CA PHE A 137 -14.53 -10.66 5.04
C PHE A 137 -13.17 -11.34 5.30
N MET A 138 -12.08 -10.76 4.79
CA MET A 138 -10.73 -11.28 5.05
C MET A 138 -10.36 -11.24 6.53
N ILE A 139 -10.72 -10.18 7.25
CA ILE A 139 -10.47 -10.06 8.68
C ILE A 139 -11.23 -11.13 9.46
N GLU A 140 -12.50 -11.39 9.09
CA GLU A 140 -13.35 -12.39 9.76
C GLU A 140 -12.91 -13.84 9.47
N GLU A 141 -12.43 -14.12 8.27
CA GLU A 141 -12.05 -15.48 7.85
C GLU A 141 -10.61 -15.85 8.24
N GLU A 142 -9.72 -14.87 8.42
CA GLU A 142 -8.30 -15.09 8.71
C GLU A 142 -8.01 -15.06 10.21
N TYR A 143 -7.95 -16.25 10.82
CA TYR A 143 -7.72 -16.42 12.27
C TYR A 143 -6.47 -15.67 12.78
N GLU A 144 -5.38 -15.65 12.03
CA GLU A 144 -4.14 -14.97 12.44
C GLU A 144 -4.30 -13.44 12.47
N ILE A 145 -5.11 -12.87 11.58
CA ILE A 145 -5.44 -11.44 11.60
C ILE A 145 -6.23 -11.12 12.87
N LEU A 146 -7.30 -11.86 13.15
CA LEU A 146 -8.10 -11.68 14.37
C LEU A 146 -7.25 -11.79 15.65
N LYS A 147 -6.39 -12.79 15.71
CA LYS A 147 -5.49 -13.00 16.86
C LYS A 147 -4.51 -11.84 17.02
N SER A 148 -3.99 -11.29 15.92
CA SER A 148 -3.09 -10.15 15.94
C SER A 148 -3.82 -8.88 16.39
N LEU A 149 -5.05 -8.66 15.94
CA LEU A 149 -5.92 -7.56 16.38
C LEU A 149 -6.18 -7.62 17.88
N GLN A 150 -6.53 -8.78 18.40
CA GLN A 150 -6.76 -8.99 19.84
C GLN A 150 -5.50 -8.72 20.67
N LYS A 151 -4.35 -9.21 20.23
CA LYS A 151 -3.06 -8.92 20.87
C LYS A 151 -2.76 -7.43 20.89
N LEU A 152 -2.99 -6.75 19.78
CA LEU A 152 -2.77 -5.32 19.65
C LEU A 152 -3.72 -4.51 20.56
N ALA A 153 -4.99 -4.89 20.64
CA ALA A 153 -5.97 -4.26 21.52
C ALA A 153 -5.56 -4.37 23.00
N VAL A 154 -4.97 -5.50 23.39
CA VAL A 154 -4.41 -5.68 24.75
C VAL A 154 -3.24 -4.75 25.01
N LEU A 155 -2.32 -4.59 24.05
CA LEU A 155 -1.14 -3.72 24.19
C LEU A 155 -1.52 -2.24 24.34
N THR A 156 -2.65 -1.84 23.83
CA THR A 156 -3.10 -0.44 23.87
C THR A 156 -3.86 -0.02 25.15
N GLY A 157 -4.20 -0.97 26.05
CA GLY A 157 -4.53 -0.69 27.47
C GLY A 157 -5.87 -0.09 27.85
N GLU A 158 -6.84 0.01 26.96
CA GLU A 158 -8.23 0.43 27.25
C GLU A 158 -9.24 -0.62 26.78
N GLY A 159 -10.53 -0.46 27.12
CA GLY A 159 -11.57 -1.45 26.87
C GLY A 159 -11.43 -2.19 25.54
N GLN A 160 -11.16 -3.46 25.62
CA GLN A 160 -10.66 -4.33 24.56
C GLN A 160 -11.51 -4.26 23.26
N GLU A 161 -12.81 -4.23 23.40
CA GLU A 161 -13.76 -4.23 22.28
C GLU A 161 -13.74 -2.90 21.48
N VAL A 162 -13.65 -1.76 22.16
CA VAL A 162 -13.64 -0.45 21.50
C VAL A 162 -12.39 -0.26 20.65
N LYS A 163 -11.24 -0.70 21.14
CA LYS A 163 -9.98 -0.57 20.39
C LYS A 163 -9.84 -1.56 19.24
N GLU A 164 -10.35 -2.77 19.41
CA GLU A 164 -10.41 -3.75 18.33
C GLU A 164 -11.19 -3.18 17.13
N ASN A 165 -12.34 -2.55 17.37
CA ASN A 165 -13.12 -1.88 16.34
C ASN A 165 -12.38 -0.70 15.69
N GLN A 166 -11.67 0.11 16.47
CA GLN A 166 -10.89 1.25 15.96
C GLN A 166 -9.71 0.80 15.10
N ILE A 167 -9.00 -0.25 15.52
CA ILE A 167 -7.90 -0.83 14.75
C ILE A 167 -8.43 -1.41 13.44
N THR A 168 -9.53 -2.14 13.50
CA THR A 168 -10.15 -2.73 12.31
C THR A 168 -10.59 -1.64 11.33
N GLU A 169 -11.25 -0.59 11.80
CA GLU A 169 -11.66 0.52 10.94
C GLU A 169 -10.46 1.25 10.33
N PHE A 170 -9.39 1.45 11.10
CA PHE A 170 -8.13 2.03 10.61
C PHE A 170 -7.51 1.17 9.49
N LEU A 171 -7.49 -0.15 9.67
CA LEU A 171 -6.98 -1.07 8.64
C LEU A 171 -7.85 -1.04 7.39
N VAL A 172 -9.16 -1.11 7.53
CA VAL A 172 -10.13 -1.01 6.43
C VAL A 172 -9.93 0.30 5.66
N ASN A 173 -9.86 1.43 6.36
CA ASN A 173 -9.62 2.74 5.77
C ASN A 173 -8.28 2.78 5.03
N SER A 174 -7.23 2.18 5.59
CA SER A 174 -5.90 2.14 4.98
C SER A 174 -5.90 1.37 3.66
N VAL A 175 -6.55 0.21 3.62
CA VAL A 175 -6.68 -0.57 2.38
C VAL A 175 -7.55 0.17 1.36
N CYS A 176 -8.68 0.73 1.77
CA CYS A 176 -9.54 1.52 0.89
C CYS A 176 -8.77 2.68 0.27
N TYR A 177 -8.05 3.47 1.07
CA TYR A 177 -7.27 4.59 0.57
C TYR A 177 -6.17 4.16 -0.42
N ALA A 178 -5.44 3.08 -0.13
CA ALA A 178 -4.41 2.56 -1.02
C ALA A 178 -4.99 2.11 -2.37
N VAL A 179 -6.12 1.39 -2.36
CA VAL A 179 -6.82 0.94 -3.58
C VAL A 179 -7.40 2.12 -4.36
N GLU A 180 -8.04 3.06 -3.70
CA GLU A 180 -8.60 4.25 -4.32
C GLU A 180 -7.51 5.12 -4.94
N SER A 181 -6.42 5.36 -4.20
CA SER A 181 -5.25 6.10 -4.68
C SER A 181 -4.66 5.45 -5.92
N ARG A 182 -4.58 4.10 -5.93
CA ARG A 182 -4.18 3.33 -7.11
C ARG A 182 -5.10 3.56 -8.31
N CYS A 183 -6.38 3.74 -8.07
CA CYS A 183 -7.39 4.05 -9.09
C CYS A 183 -7.46 5.55 -9.46
N GLY A 184 -6.54 6.37 -8.96
CA GLY A 184 -6.51 7.81 -9.18
C GLY A 184 -7.65 8.56 -8.49
N ILE A 185 -8.16 8.01 -7.40
CA ILE A 185 -9.12 8.63 -6.51
C ILE A 185 -8.37 9.10 -5.26
N ARG A 186 -8.68 10.30 -4.83
CA ARG A 186 -8.22 10.82 -3.55
C ARG A 186 -9.43 10.99 -2.63
N ASP A 187 -9.44 10.25 -1.54
CA ASP A 187 -10.47 10.37 -0.52
C ASP A 187 -9.93 11.01 0.75
N ASP A 188 -10.25 12.28 0.92
CA ASP A 188 -9.86 13.04 2.10
C ASP A 188 -10.84 12.88 3.27
N THR A 189 -11.89 12.06 3.12
CA THR A 189 -12.90 11.82 4.17
C THR A 189 -12.57 10.65 5.09
N LEU A 190 -11.61 9.81 4.72
CA LEU A 190 -11.18 8.68 5.53
C LEU A 190 -10.36 9.16 6.73
N ASP A 191 -10.71 8.68 7.91
CA ASP A 191 -10.09 9.01 9.19
C ASP A 191 -8.88 8.10 9.46
N PHE A 192 -7.75 8.72 9.76
CA PHE A 192 -6.48 8.07 10.13
C PHE A 192 -5.92 8.59 11.45
N SER A 193 -6.71 9.32 12.23
CA SER A 193 -6.29 9.91 13.51
C SER A 193 -5.74 8.85 14.48
N PHE A 194 -6.18 7.62 14.35
CA PHE A 194 -5.72 6.49 15.15
C PHE A 194 -4.19 6.28 15.07
N ILE A 195 -3.55 6.50 13.92
CA ILE A 195 -2.10 6.27 13.76
C ILE A 195 -1.26 7.22 14.62
N CYS A 196 -1.70 8.48 14.77
CA CYS A 196 -0.98 9.49 15.52
C CYS A 196 -0.88 9.17 17.02
N GLY A 197 -1.85 8.41 17.55
CA GLY A 197 -1.86 7.98 18.95
C GLY A 197 -0.77 6.97 19.31
N PHE A 198 -0.11 6.38 18.33
CA PHE A 198 0.89 5.32 18.52
C PHE A 198 2.29 5.67 18.01
N SER A 199 2.50 6.89 17.53
CA SER A 199 3.79 7.33 16.99
C SER A 199 4.97 7.14 17.95
N GLU A 200 4.72 7.17 19.26
CA GLU A 200 5.72 6.95 20.30
C GLU A 200 5.83 5.48 20.77
N ASN A 201 4.93 4.59 20.33
CA ASN A 201 4.92 3.19 20.74
C ASN A 201 5.35 2.27 19.59
N GLU A 202 6.68 2.05 19.48
CA GLU A 202 7.27 1.24 18.40
C GLU A 202 6.69 -0.19 18.35
N GLU A 203 6.40 -0.81 19.52
CA GLU A 203 5.87 -2.17 19.56
C GLU A 203 4.46 -2.25 18.96
N VAL A 204 3.61 -1.28 19.27
CA VAL A 204 2.27 -1.19 18.72
C VAL A 204 2.32 -0.92 17.22
N LEU A 205 3.14 0.03 16.77
CA LEU A 205 3.32 0.33 15.35
C LEU A 205 3.80 -0.88 14.55
N LEU A 206 4.83 -1.57 15.04
CA LEU A 206 5.33 -2.79 14.40
C LEU A 206 4.29 -3.91 14.36
N SER A 207 3.50 -4.07 15.42
CA SER A 207 2.42 -5.06 15.45
C SER A 207 1.30 -4.73 14.45
N LEU A 208 0.92 -3.46 14.34
CA LEU A 208 -0.10 -2.96 13.41
C LEU A 208 0.28 -3.18 11.93
N ILE A 209 1.56 -3.13 11.65
CA ILE A 209 2.17 -3.27 10.34
C ILE A 209 2.27 -4.74 9.89
N HIS A 210 2.28 -5.66 10.83
CA HIS A 210 2.39 -7.10 10.56
C HIS A 210 1.01 -7.81 10.48
N ILE A 211 -0.08 -7.06 10.62
CA ILE A 211 -1.44 -7.51 10.34
C ILE A 211 -1.73 -7.43 8.85
#